data_52c6a9655aa6c28b490a4593d2140c21
#
_entry.id   52c6a9655aa6c28b490a4593d2140c21
#
_cell.length_a   1.000
_cell.length_b   1.000
_cell.length_c   1.000
_cell.angle_alpha   90.00
_cell.angle_beta   90.00
_cell.angle_gamma   90.00
#
_symmetry.space_group_name_H-M   'P 1'
#
loop_
_entity.id
_entity.type
_entity.pdbx_description
1 polymer ?
#
loop_
_entity_poly.entity_id
_entity_poly.type
_entity_poly.pdbx_seq_one_letter_code
_entity_poly.pdbx_strand_id
1 'polypeptide(L)'
;RSRTGYVGLSIATLLAQHHQVTAVDVIPEKVELINWRKSPIQDEYIEKYLTEKELNLTATLDGAKAYADADFVVIAAPTNYDPVKNYFDTSHVEEVIELMKSVNPCAVMVIKSTIPVGYTESVRRKLDTENVIFSPEFLRESKALGCDSHCRRSSILDDECFDGIFPEFYIVKSCLLHLYGNYYLLYRL
;
A
#
# COMPACT_ATOMS: atom_id res chain seq x y z
N ARG A 1 -18.40 7.01 4.59
CA ARG A 1 -18.27 5.78 3.77
C ARG A 1 -16.79 5.45 3.75
N SER A 2 -16.38 4.48 4.58
CA SER A 2 -15.01 3.96 4.59
C SER A 2 -14.74 3.32 3.23
N ARG A 3 -13.89 3.94 2.45
CA ARG A 3 -13.34 3.35 1.23
C ARG A 3 -12.09 2.57 1.63
N THR A 4 -12.22 1.31 1.97
CA THR A 4 -11.06 0.42 1.89
C THR A 4 -10.72 0.36 0.42
N GLY A 5 -9.62 1.01 0.13
CA GLY A 5 -9.39 1.50 -1.19
C GLY A 5 -9.12 0.37 -2.16
N TYR A 6 -9.54 0.57 -3.37
CA TYR A 6 -9.10 -0.15 -4.56
C TYR A 6 -7.57 -0.32 -4.58
N VAL A 7 -6.81 0.65 -4.06
CA VAL A 7 -5.34 0.64 -3.95
C VAL A 7 -4.85 -0.53 -3.09
N GLY A 8 -5.27 -0.60 -1.84
CA GLY A 8 -4.76 -1.61 -0.90
C GLY A 8 -5.07 -3.04 -1.36
N LEU A 9 -6.31 -3.29 -1.81
CA LEU A 9 -6.70 -4.63 -2.22
C LEU A 9 -6.11 -5.05 -3.58
N SER A 10 -5.95 -4.12 -4.53
CA SER A 10 -5.31 -4.44 -5.81
C SER A 10 -3.83 -4.79 -5.62
N ILE A 11 -3.10 -4.02 -4.83
CA ILE A 11 -1.71 -4.30 -4.49
C ILE A 11 -1.58 -5.62 -3.71
N ALA A 12 -2.44 -5.84 -2.71
CA ALA A 12 -2.45 -7.09 -1.95
C ALA A 12 -2.68 -8.32 -2.86
N THR A 13 -3.62 -8.23 -3.80
CA THR A 13 -3.93 -9.30 -4.75
C THR A 13 -2.77 -9.56 -5.71
N LEU A 14 -2.08 -8.52 -6.18
CA LEU A 14 -0.90 -8.66 -7.05
C LEU A 14 0.27 -9.30 -6.31
N LEU A 15 0.58 -8.83 -5.11
CA LEU A 15 1.69 -9.31 -4.30
C LEU A 15 1.46 -10.74 -3.81
N ALA A 16 0.22 -11.09 -3.47
CA ALA A 16 -0.12 -12.40 -2.94
C ALA A 16 0.06 -13.57 -3.92
N GLN A 17 0.29 -13.28 -5.20
CA GLN A 17 0.66 -14.31 -6.19
C GLN A 17 2.08 -14.86 -5.96
N HIS A 18 2.95 -14.11 -5.29
CA HIS A 18 4.36 -14.44 -5.14
C HIS A 18 4.85 -14.35 -3.69
N HIS A 19 4.09 -13.70 -2.81
CA HIS A 19 4.48 -13.38 -1.44
C HIS A 19 3.37 -13.72 -0.46
N GLN A 20 3.73 -13.88 0.82
CA GLN A 20 2.74 -13.94 1.89
C GLN A 20 2.25 -12.52 2.20
N VAL A 21 0.95 -12.30 2.05
CA VAL A 21 0.31 -11.01 2.26
C VAL A 21 -0.78 -11.13 3.32
N THR A 22 -0.75 -10.23 4.30
CA THR A 22 -1.82 -10.08 5.29
C THR A 22 -2.48 -8.71 5.12
N ALA A 23 -3.73 -8.70 4.68
CA ALA A 23 -4.53 -7.49 4.60
C ALA A 23 -5.10 -7.15 5.98
N VAL A 24 -4.90 -5.91 6.43
CA VAL A 24 -5.47 -5.40 7.68
C VAL A 24 -6.60 -4.44 7.35
N ASP A 25 -7.78 -4.69 7.89
CA ASP A 25 -8.93 -3.77 7.78
C ASP A 25 -9.63 -3.67 9.14
N VAL A 26 -10.32 -2.54 9.35
CA VAL A 26 -11.10 -2.30 10.59
C VAL A 26 -12.54 -2.81 10.48
N ILE A 27 -12.97 -3.26 9.29
CA ILE A 27 -14.33 -3.70 9.00
C ILE A 27 -14.38 -5.22 8.94
N PRO A 28 -15.03 -5.90 9.92
CA PRO A 28 -15.07 -7.36 10.00
C PRO A 28 -15.60 -8.04 8.73
N GLU A 29 -16.67 -7.49 8.14
CA GLU A 29 -17.31 -8.05 6.96
C GLU A 29 -16.35 -8.10 5.75
N LYS A 30 -15.44 -7.11 5.64
CA LYS A 30 -14.45 -7.11 4.57
C LYS A 30 -13.36 -8.14 4.79
N VAL A 31 -12.91 -8.28 6.04
CA VAL A 31 -11.95 -9.31 6.43
C VAL A 31 -12.50 -10.70 6.11
N GLU A 32 -13.76 -10.97 6.45
CA GLU A 32 -14.41 -12.24 6.14
C GLU A 32 -14.51 -12.47 4.63
N LEU A 33 -14.95 -11.48 3.85
CA LEU A 33 -15.07 -11.59 2.39
C LEU A 33 -13.72 -11.93 1.75
N ILE A 34 -12.64 -11.25 2.12
CA ILE A 34 -11.30 -11.52 1.59
C ILE A 34 -10.85 -12.93 1.92
N ASN A 35 -11.07 -13.39 3.17
CA ASN A 35 -10.72 -14.75 3.59
C ASN A 35 -11.55 -15.81 2.86
N TRP A 36 -12.78 -15.49 2.44
CA TRP A 36 -13.61 -16.34 1.60
C TRP A 36 -13.33 -16.19 0.09
N ARG A 37 -12.26 -15.48 -0.29
CA ARG A 37 -11.93 -15.21 -1.69
C ARG A 37 -13.00 -14.44 -2.46
N LYS A 38 -13.71 -13.57 -1.75
CA LYS A 38 -14.71 -12.66 -2.33
C LYS A 38 -14.23 -11.23 -2.24
N SER A 39 -14.43 -10.46 -3.29
CA SER A 39 -14.06 -9.05 -3.30
C SER A 39 -15.08 -8.21 -2.49
N PRO A 40 -14.62 -7.39 -1.53
CA PRO A 40 -15.47 -6.40 -0.86
C PRO A 40 -15.73 -5.14 -1.70
N ILE A 41 -15.15 -5.06 -2.89
CA ILE A 41 -15.27 -3.93 -3.83
C ILE A 41 -15.61 -4.43 -5.23
N GLN A 42 -16.21 -3.56 -6.04
CA GLN A 42 -16.55 -3.87 -7.42
C GLN A 42 -15.36 -3.62 -8.34
N ASP A 43 -14.59 -4.66 -8.63
CA ASP A 43 -13.49 -4.65 -9.58
C ASP A 43 -13.37 -6.05 -10.21
N GLU A 44 -13.69 -6.14 -11.50
CA GLU A 44 -13.73 -7.41 -12.23
C GLU A 44 -12.40 -8.18 -12.21
N TYR A 45 -11.26 -7.45 -12.21
CA TYR A 45 -9.95 -8.08 -12.16
C TYR A 45 -9.64 -8.62 -10.77
N ILE A 46 -9.97 -7.88 -9.71
CA ILE A 46 -9.78 -8.35 -8.33
C ILE A 46 -10.67 -9.56 -8.07
N GLU A 47 -11.96 -9.53 -8.47
CA GLU A 47 -12.88 -10.65 -8.34
C GLU A 47 -12.35 -11.89 -9.06
N LYS A 48 -11.88 -11.72 -10.29
CA LYS A 48 -11.29 -12.79 -11.08
C LYS A 48 -10.02 -13.37 -10.42
N TYR A 49 -9.11 -12.53 -9.96
CA TYR A 49 -7.87 -12.99 -9.32
C TYR A 49 -8.14 -13.70 -8.00
N LEU A 50 -9.06 -13.21 -7.18
CA LEU A 50 -9.43 -13.85 -5.91
C LEU A 50 -10.03 -15.26 -6.13
N THR A 51 -10.75 -15.47 -7.26
CA THR A 51 -11.43 -16.75 -7.57
C THR A 51 -10.56 -17.73 -8.36
N GLU A 52 -9.74 -17.24 -9.31
CA GLU A 52 -9.02 -18.08 -10.26
C GLU A 52 -7.53 -18.30 -9.91
N LYS A 53 -6.94 -17.45 -9.05
CA LYS A 53 -5.51 -17.52 -8.72
C LYS A 53 -5.29 -18.11 -7.33
N GLU A 54 -4.23 -18.88 -7.21
CA GLU A 54 -3.71 -19.25 -5.89
C GLU A 54 -3.01 -18.04 -5.29
N LEU A 55 -3.64 -17.44 -4.27
CA LEU A 55 -3.14 -16.27 -3.60
C LEU A 55 -2.75 -16.62 -2.16
N ASN A 56 -1.52 -16.31 -1.77
CA ASN A 56 -1.11 -16.37 -0.38
C ASN A 56 -1.55 -15.09 0.37
N LEU A 57 -2.87 -14.91 0.43
CA LEU A 57 -3.54 -13.74 0.99
C LEU A 57 -4.38 -14.16 2.19
N THR A 58 -4.19 -13.51 3.31
CA THR A 58 -5.05 -13.59 4.49
C THR A 58 -5.50 -12.19 4.89
N ALA A 59 -6.61 -12.08 5.62
CA ALA A 59 -7.09 -10.82 6.16
C ALA A 59 -7.35 -10.91 7.65
N THR A 60 -7.10 -9.83 8.39
CA THR A 60 -7.26 -9.78 9.84
C THR A 60 -7.70 -8.39 10.32
N LEU A 61 -8.33 -8.34 11.50
CA LEU A 61 -8.60 -7.11 12.25
C LEU A 61 -7.43 -6.73 13.17
N ASP A 62 -6.53 -7.67 13.45
CA ASP A 62 -5.42 -7.49 14.39
C ASP A 62 -4.17 -6.97 13.64
N GLY A 63 -4.09 -5.64 13.52
CA GLY A 63 -2.95 -4.98 12.89
C GLY A 63 -1.64 -5.20 13.67
N ALA A 64 -1.67 -5.16 14.99
CA ALA A 64 -0.47 -5.31 15.79
C ALA A 64 0.21 -6.66 15.55
N LYS A 65 -0.58 -7.74 15.51
CA LYS A 65 -0.09 -9.08 15.22
C LYS A 65 0.40 -9.21 13.76
N ALA A 66 -0.33 -8.61 12.81
CA ALA A 66 0.05 -8.66 11.40
C ALA A 66 1.37 -7.93 11.12
N TYR A 67 1.59 -6.81 11.81
CA TYR A 67 2.77 -5.97 11.59
C TYR A 67 4.03 -6.47 12.29
N ALA A 68 3.92 -7.29 13.34
CA ALA A 68 5.05 -7.72 14.15
C ALA A 68 6.15 -8.42 13.34
N ASP A 69 5.78 -9.21 12.34
CA ASP A 69 6.70 -9.97 11.49
C ASP A 69 6.78 -9.43 10.04
N ALA A 70 6.24 -8.23 9.78
CA ALA A 70 6.23 -7.66 8.43
C ALA A 70 7.59 -7.08 8.06
N ASP A 71 8.09 -7.36 6.85
CA ASP A 71 9.26 -6.67 6.29
C ASP A 71 8.84 -5.32 5.67
N PHE A 72 7.65 -5.29 5.08
CA PHE A 72 7.06 -4.10 4.46
C PHE A 72 5.60 -3.92 4.87
N VAL A 73 5.19 -2.68 5.08
CA VAL A 73 3.78 -2.33 5.30
C VAL A 73 3.33 -1.27 4.32
N VAL A 74 2.36 -1.61 3.48
CA VAL A 74 1.74 -0.67 2.54
C VAL A 74 0.57 0.02 3.22
N ILE A 75 0.66 1.33 3.37
CA ILE A 75 -0.36 2.15 4.03
C ILE A 75 -1.26 2.77 2.95
N ALA A 76 -2.46 2.21 2.81
CA ALA A 76 -3.50 2.69 1.89
C ALA A 76 -4.74 3.16 2.66
N ALA A 77 -4.52 3.84 3.78
CA ALA A 77 -5.58 4.38 4.63
C ALA A 77 -6.34 5.52 3.93
N PRO A 78 -7.64 5.69 4.20
CA PRO A 78 -8.38 6.81 3.64
C PRO A 78 -7.86 8.14 4.19
N THR A 79 -7.64 9.09 3.30
CA THR A 79 -7.32 10.48 3.64
C THR A 79 -8.42 11.38 3.11
N ASN A 80 -9.08 12.14 3.98
CA ASN A 80 -10.15 13.04 3.59
C ASN A 80 -9.60 14.46 3.43
N TYR A 81 -9.95 15.09 2.32
CA TYR A 81 -9.64 16.51 2.11
C TYR A 81 -10.81 17.37 2.57
N ASP A 82 -10.55 18.29 3.49
CA ASP A 82 -11.50 19.33 3.90
C ASP A 82 -11.23 20.61 3.10
N PRO A 83 -12.09 20.96 2.13
CA PRO A 83 -11.85 22.12 1.27
C PRO A 83 -12.04 23.46 2.01
N VAL A 84 -12.75 23.47 3.14
CA VAL A 84 -12.97 24.69 3.94
C VAL A 84 -11.72 25.02 4.74
N LYS A 85 -11.08 24.00 5.30
CA LYS A 85 -9.85 24.14 6.10
C LYS A 85 -8.59 24.02 5.25
N ASN A 86 -8.71 23.68 3.97
CA ASN A 86 -7.60 23.33 3.09
C ASN A 86 -6.63 22.34 3.74
N TYR A 87 -7.20 21.26 4.27
CA TYR A 87 -6.51 20.30 5.12
C TYR A 87 -6.79 18.86 4.71
N PHE A 88 -5.74 18.04 4.67
CA PHE A 88 -5.85 16.60 4.54
C PHE A 88 -5.83 15.95 5.92
N ASP A 89 -6.85 15.17 6.22
CA ASP A 89 -6.88 14.35 7.43
C ASP A 89 -5.99 13.12 7.22
N THR A 90 -4.81 13.16 7.80
CA THR A 90 -3.80 12.09 7.74
C THR A 90 -3.75 11.26 9.02
N SER A 91 -4.71 11.44 9.94
CA SER A 91 -4.73 10.80 11.25
C SER A 91 -4.60 9.27 11.15
N HIS A 92 -5.34 8.65 10.23
CA HIS A 92 -5.26 7.19 10.05
C HIS A 92 -3.92 6.70 9.52
N VAL A 93 -3.22 7.50 8.73
CA VAL A 93 -1.86 7.18 8.29
C VAL A 93 -0.89 7.24 9.48
N GLU A 94 -1.02 8.26 10.32
CA GLU A 94 -0.18 8.42 11.52
C GLU A 94 -0.44 7.30 12.52
N GLU A 95 -1.70 6.91 12.77
CA GLU A 95 -2.06 5.79 13.64
C GLU A 95 -1.37 4.49 13.22
N VAL A 96 -1.34 4.19 11.91
CA VAL A 96 -0.66 3.00 11.40
C VAL A 96 0.84 3.10 11.62
N ILE A 97 1.47 4.24 11.34
CA ILE A 97 2.91 4.46 11.51
C ILE A 97 3.30 4.35 13.00
N GLU A 98 2.52 4.93 13.89
CA GLU A 98 2.75 4.85 15.35
C GLU A 98 2.63 3.41 15.85
N LEU A 99 1.61 2.67 15.41
CA LEU A 99 1.45 1.25 15.75
C LEU A 99 2.64 0.44 15.23
N MET A 100 3.03 0.63 13.97
CA MET A 100 4.19 -0.02 13.37
C MET A 100 5.46 0.24 14.17
N LYS A 101 5.73 1.49 14.50
CA LYS A 101 6.89 1.88 15.29
C LYS A 101 6.92 1.17 16.65
N SER A 102 5.75 0.95 17.25
CA SER A 102 5.64 0.28 18.56
C SER A 102 5.88 -1.23 18.50
N VAL A 103 5.51 -1.90 17.39
CA VAL A 103 5.58 -3.37 17.29
C VAL A 103 6.74 -3.86 16.43
N ASN A 104 7.11 -3.10 15.38
CA ASN A 104 8.18 -3.48 14.45
C ASN A 104 8.83 -2.24 13.80
N PRO A 105 9.74 -1.56 14.50
CA PRO A 105 10.36 -0.33 14.01
C PRO A 105 11.32 -0.53 12.82
N CYS A 106 11.68 -1.78 12.50
CA CYS A 106 12.60 -2.10 11.40
C CYS A 106 11.90 -2.24 10.05
N ALA A 107 10.59 -2.46 10.03
CA ALA A 107 9.85 -2.62 8.79
C ALA A 107 9.79 -1.33 7.96
N VAL A 108 9.78 -1.48 6.64
CA VAL A 108 9.64 -0.35 5.72
C VAL A 108 8.16 -0.04 5.52
N MET A 109 7.77 1.20 5.75
CA MET A 109 6.41 1.69 5.60
C MET A 109 6.27 2.45 4.28
N VAL A 110 5.35 2.01 3.41
CA VAL A 110 5.11 2.60 2.10
C VAL A 110 3.75 3.28 2.09
N ILE A 111 3.73 4.61 2.08
CA ILE A 111 2.49 5.38 2.02
C ILE A 111 2.00 5.44 0.58
N LYS A 112 0.82 4.88 0.33
CA LYS A 112 0.08 4.94 -0.94
C LYS A 112 -1.11 5.91 -0.86
N SER A 113 -1.49 6.32 0.33
CA SER A 113 -2.54 7.31 0.57
C SER A 113 -2.17 8.67 0.00
N THR A 114 -3.17 9.46 -0.42
CA THR A 114 -2.96 10.84 -0.84
C THR A 114 -2.56 11.69 0.38
N ILE A 115 -1.40 12.31 0.32
CA ILE A 115 -0.83 13.11 1.41
C ILE A 115 -0.37 14.49 0.90
N PRO A 116 -0.30 15.52 1.77
CA PRO A 116 0.23 16.83 1.40
C PRO A 116 1.71 16.80 1.02
N VAL A 117 2.13 17.79 0.23
CA VAL A 117 3.56 18.01 -0.06
C VAL A 117 4.35 18.23 1.23
N GLY A 118 5.50 17.56 1.37
CA GLY A 118 6.35 17.64 2.56
C GLY A 118 5.87 16.81 3.76
N TYR A 119 4.76 16.09 3.63
CA TYR A 119 4.23 15.25 4.72
C TYR A 119 5.21 14.17 5.16
N THR A 120 5.83 13.46 4.23
CA THR A 120 6.76 12.36 4.54
C THR A 120 7.91 12.83 5.42
N GLU A 121 8.52 13.97 5.09
CA GLU A 121 9.58 14.56 5.94
C GLU A 121 9.06 15.00 7.30
N SER A 122 7.85 15.57 7.36
CA SER A 122 7.26 16.00 8.61
C SER A 122 6.98 14.83 9.54
N VAL A 123 6.46 13.71 9.00
CA VAL A 123 6.16 12.51 9.79
C VAL A 123 7.42 11.77 10.20
N ARG A 124 8.44 11.70 9.35
CA ARG A 124 9.77 11.17 9.72
C ARG A 124 10.34 11.91 10.92
N ARG A 125 10.35 13.25 10.89
CA ARG A 125 10.82 14.08 12.02
C ARG A 125 9.95 13.95 13.26
N LYS A 126 8.61 13.99 13.09
CA LYS A 126 7.65 13.91 14.21
C LYS A 126 7.75 12.58 14.94
N LEU A 127 7.89 11.49 14.19
CA LEU A 127 7.88 10.14 14.72
C LEU A 127 9.28 9.53 14.84
N ASP A 128 10.35 10.30 14.57
CA ASP A 128 11.73 9.86 14.65
C ASP A 128 11.95 8.49 13.96
N THR A 129 11.66 8.44 12.66
CA THR A 129 11.81 7.24 11.85
C THR A 129 12.19 7.56 10.41
N GLU A 130 13.14 6.83 9.85
CA GLU A 130 13.56 6.96 8.45
C GLU A 130 12.88 5.93 7.53
N ASN A 131 12.21 4.92 8.12
CA ASN A 131 11.64 3.79 7.37
C ASN A 131 10.27 4.08 6.74
N VAL A 132 9.96 5.34 6.46
CA VAL A 132 8.71 5.77 5.81
C VAL A 132 9.06 6.31 4.43
N ILE A 133 8.45 5.74 3.39
CA ILE A 133 8.59 6.22 2.01
C ILE A 133 7.21 6.54 1.42
N PHE A 134 7.17 7.48 0.49
CA PHE A 134 5.96 7.82 -0.24
C PHE A 134 6.02 7.26 -1.66
N SER A 135 4.97 6.57 -2.06
CA SER A 135 4.81 6.05 -3.41
C SER A 135 3.41 6.40 -3.91
N PRO A 136 3.24 7.53 -4.62
CA PRO A 136 1.94 7.98 -5.10
C PRO A 136 1.25 6.96 -5.99
N GLU A 137 -0.09 6.99 -6.01
CA GLU A 137 -0.91 6.10 -6.80
C GLU A 137 -1.92 6.90 -7.64
N PHE A 138 -2.07 6.53 -8.90
CA PHE A 138 -2.95 7.19 -9.87
C PHE A 138 -3.89 6.18 -10.55
N LEU A 139 -4.35 5.17 -9.82
CA LEU A 139 -5.23 4.17 -10.39
C LEU A 139 -6.66 4.67 -10.63
N ARG A 140 -7.34 4.03 -11.58
CA ARG A 140 -8.75 4.28 -11.85
C ARG A 140 -9.61 3.35 -11.00
N GLU A 141 -10.55 3.91 -10.23
CA GLU A 141 -11.56 3.13 -9.50
C GLU A 141 -12.28 2.16 -10.46
N SER A 142 -12.62 0.97 -10.01
CA SER A 142 -13.20 -0.15 -10.75
C SER A 142 -12.30 -0.87 -11.78
N LYS A 143 -11.06 -0.41 -11.97
CA LYS A 143 -10.03 -1.05 -12.80
C LYS A 143 -8.66 -0.98 -12.15
N ALA A 144 -8.62 -0.94 -10.84
CA ALA A 144 -7.42 -0.72 -10.06
C ALA A 144 -6.34 -1.76 -10.36
N LEU A 145 -6.68 -3.03 -10.30
CA LEU A 145 -5.73 -4.11 -10.57
C LEU A 145 -5.21 -4.08 -12.02
N GLY A 146 -6.07 -3.73 -12.97
CA GLY A 146 -5.67 -3.56 -14.37
C GLY A 146 -4.68 -2.41 -14.53
N CYS A 147 -4.88 -1.29 -13.85
CA CYS A 147 -3.93 -0.17 -13.84
C CYS A 147 -2.59 -0.59 -13.22
N ASP A 148 -2.61 -1.17 -12.03
CA ASP A 148 -1.39 -1.64 -11.35
C ASP A 148 -0.59 -2.65 -12.19
N SER A 149 -1.27 -3.57 -12.87
CA SER A 149 -0.61 -4.57 -13.73
C SER A 149 -0.02 -3.97 -15.01
N HIS A 150 -0.61 -2.89 -15.55
CA HIS A 150 -0.11 -2.21 -16.75
C HIS A 150 1.01 -1.22 -16.44
N CYS A 151 0.99 -0.58 -15.26
CA CYS A 151 2.10 0.26 -14.80
C CYS A 151 3.43 -0.47 -14.70
N ARG A 152 3.40 -1.80 -14.63
CA ARG A 152 4.62 -2.62 -14.75
C ARG A 152 5.33 -2.51 -16.12
N ARG A 153 4.62 -2.05 -17.17
CA ARG A 153 5.19 -2.01 -18.53
C ARG A 153 5.53 -0.61 -19.05
N SER A 154 4.94 0.44 -18.54
CA SER A 154 5.06 1.74 -19.21
C SER A 154 5.50 2.91 -18.34
N SER A 155 5.39 2.89 -17.02
CA SER A 155 5.66 4.09 -16.23
C SER A 155 6.73 3.96 -15.15
N ILE A 156 7.14 2.75 -14.80
CA ILE A 156 8.25 2.52 -13.84
C ILE A 156 9.57 2.26 -14.56
N LEU A 157 9.54 1.94 -15.86
CA LEU A 157 10.72 1.53 -16.63
C LEU A 157 11.11 2.49 -17.77
N ASP A 158 10.29 3.46 -18.13
CA ASP A 158 10.68 4.47 -19.11
C ASP A 158 11.36 5.64 -18.40
N ASP A 159 12.68 5.67 -18.54
CA ASP A 159 13.60 6.63 -17.91
C ASP A 159 13.35 8.10 -18.32
N GLU A 160 12.50 8.37 -19.32
CA GLU A 160 12.35 9.71 -19.89
C GLU A 160 11.23 10.58 -19.29
N CYS A 161 10.29 10.02 -18.52
CA CYS A 161 9.14 10.80 -18.03
C CYS A 161 9.27 11.41 -16.64
N PHE A 162 10.26 11.04 -15.82
CA PHE A 162 10.29 11.43 -14.40
C PHE A 162 11.63 11.98 -13.88
N ASP A 163 12.62 12.17 -14.74
CA ASP A 163 13.96 12.65 -14.32
C ASP A 163 14.04 14.08 -13.75
N GLY A 164 12.91 14.77 -13.63
CA GLY A 164 12.92 16.19 -13.23
C GLY A 164 12.17 16.58 -11.97
N ILE A 165 11.33 15.72 -11.35
CA ILE A 165 10.34 16.24 -10.40
C ILE A 165 10.48 15.72 -8.97
N PHE A 166 10.97 14.49 -8.68
CA PHE A 166 11.06 13.99 -7.30
C PHE A 166 12.27 13.07 -7.08
N PRO A 167 13.30 13.51 -6.34
CA PRO A 167 14.42 12.66 -5.95
C PRO A 167 14.00 11.46 -5.07
N GLU A 168 12.86 11.55 -4.36
CA GLU A 168 12.30 10.47 -3.54
C GLU A 168 11.79 9.29 -4.39
N PHE A 169 11.39 9.53 -5.65
CA PHE A 169 11.00 8.49 -6.59
C PHE A 169 12.18 7.58 -6.99
N TYR A 170 13.38 8.14 -6.98
CA TYR A 170 14.61 7.41 -7.27
C TYR A 170 14.93 6.37 -6.19
N ILE A 171 14.59 6.66 -4.94
CA ILE A 171 14.79 5.73 -3.81
C ILE A 171 13.83 4.56 -3.92
N VAL A 172 12.56 4.81 -4.23
CA VAL A 172 11.56 3.74 -4.47
C VAL A 172 11.95 2.92 -5.71
N LYS A 173 12.37 3.56 -6.79
CA LYS A 173 12.88 2.91 -8.01
C LYS A 173 14.16 2.12 -7.71
N SER A 174 15.09 2.67 -6.96
CA SER A 174 16.34 2.02 -6.59
C SER A 174 16.11 0.86 -5.61
N CYS A 175 15.26 1.00 -4.61
CA CYS A 175 14.85 -0.11 -3.75
C CYS A 175 14.09 -1.18 -4.53
N LEU A 176 13.12 -0.80 -5.38
CA LEU A 176 12.41 -1.75 -6.22
C LEU A 176 13.33 -2.38 -7.28
N LEU A 177 14.24 -1.64 -7.92
CA LEU A 177 15.20 -2.19 -8.90
C LEU A 177 16.27 -3.07 -8.23
N HIS A 178 16.76 -2.75 -7.05
CA HIS A 178 17.66 -3.64 -6.30
C HIS A 178 16.94 -4.91 -5.84
N LEU A 179 15.67 -4.81 -5.50
CA LEU A 179 14.82 -5.95 -5.15
C LEU A 179 14.39 -6.75 -6.38
N TYR A 180 14.19 -6.11 -7.55
CA TYR A 180 13.86 -6.77 -8.82
C TYR A 180 15.07 -7.41 -9.51
N GLY A 181 16.30 -6.96 -9.26
CA GLY A 181 17.51 -7.55 -9.82
C GLY A 181 17.80 -8.96 -9.31
N ASN A 182 17.20 -9.38 -8.20
CA ASN A 182 17.37 -10.69 -7.59
C ASN A 182 16.08 -11.29 -7.04
N TYR A 183 14.98 -11.24 -7.75
CA TYR A 183 13.74 -12.01 -7.55
C TYR A 183 13.27 -12.31 -6.11
N TYR A 184 13.56 -11.49 -5.11
CA TYR A 184 13.08 -11.66 -3.74
C TYR A 184 12.53 -10.35 -3.19
N LEU A 185 11.28 -10.05 -3.54
CA LEU A 185 10.48 -9.13 -2.77
C LEU A 185 9.81 -9.96 -1.67
N LEU A 186 10.41 -10.02 -0.50
CA LEU A 186 9.79 -10.62 0.67
C LEU A 186 8.84 -9.59 1.27
N TYR A 187 7.56 -9.70 0.95
CA TYR A 187 6.49 -9.05 1.68
C TYR A 187 5.91 -10.05 2.65
N ARG A 188 6.19 -9.91 3.93
CA ARG A 188 5.28 -10.33 4.95
C ARG A 188 4.44 -9.11 5.28
N LEU A 189 3.22 -9.02 4.78
CA LEU A 189 2.19 -8.07 5.20
C LEU A 189 1.28 -8.75 6.17
#